data_a33565c29f0709963279fde1c8e70717
#
_entry.id   a33565c29f0709963279fde1c8e70717
#
_cell.length_a   1.000
_cell.length_b   1.000
_cell.length_c   1.000
_cell.angle_alpha   90.00
_cell.angle_beta   90.00
_cell.angle_gamma   90.00
#
_symmetry.space_group_name_H-M   'P 1'
#
loop_
_entity.id
_entity.type
_entity.pdbx_description
1 polymer ?
#
loop_
_entity_poly.entity_id
_entity_poly.type
_entity_poly.pdbx_seq_one_letter_code
_entity_poly.pdbx_strand_id
1 'polypeptide(L)'
;MNSIYKTLDNRSVIIMRHGQSVWNEKNLFTGWEDADLTEIGRLEARKAGQLLKQMKMQFDIAHCSLLRRAIKTLWIVLEELELEWIPVQKDWHLNERHYGQLTGLNKIEMEKKHGAPTVKKWRKSYDYKPELIDESITYWNGLDQRYADLE
;
A
#
# COMPACT_ATOMS: atom_id res chain seq x y z
N MET A 1 8.80 38.44 27.47
CA MET A 1 8.32 37.11 26.94
C MET A 1 8.35 37.17 25.43
N ASN A 2 9.44 36.77 24.83
CA ASN A 2 9.57 36.73 23.35
C ASN A 2 9.10 35.37 22.87
N SER A 3 7.92 35.36 22.27
CA SER A 3 7.40 34.19 21.57
C SER A 3 8.24 33.98 20.31
N ILE A 4 9.16 33.02 20.35
CA ILE A 4 9.88 32.56 19.16
C ILE A 4 9.02 31.54 18.48
N TYR A 5 8.02 31.97 17.71
CA TYR A 5 7.45 31.14 16.65
C TYR A 5 8.42 31.19 15.47
N LYS A 6 9.36 30.28 15.46
CA LYS A 6 10.13 30.00 14.29
C LYS A 6 9.18 29.24 13.36
N THR A 7 8.62 29.92 12.37
CA THR A 7 7.93 29.27 11.26
C THR A 7 8.98 28.43 10.52
N LEU A 8 9.07 27.15 10.90
CA LEU A 8 9.82 26.16 10.15
C LEU A 8 8.98 25.85 8.90
N ASP A 9 9.35 26.47 7.80
CA ASP A 9 8.81 26.17 6.46
C ASP A 9 9.39 24.82 5.94
N ASN A 10 9.41 23.82 6.81
CA ASN A 10 9.89 22.46 6.53
C ASN A 10 8.71 21.51 6.46
N ARG A 11 7.91 21.68 5.41
CA ARG A 11 6.94 20.65 5.03
C ARG A 11 7.69 19.48 4.44
N SER A 12 7.64 18.34 5.10
CA SER A 12 8.24 17.10 4.60
C SER A 12 7.14 16.04 4.40
N VAL A 13 7.28 15.27 3.34
CA VAL A 13 6.41 14.13 3.06
C VAL A 13 7.26 12.87 3.07
N ILE A 14 6.86 11.90 3.87
CA ILE A 14 7.46 10.57 3.87
C ILE A 14 6.52 9.63 3.10
N ILE A 15 7.04 9.04 2.05
CA ILE A 15 6.32 8.01 1.28
C ILE A 15 6.89 6.66 1.65
N MET A 16 6.02 5.77 2.12
CA MET A 16 6.40 4.44 2.57
C MET A 16 5.55 3.37 1.87
N ARG A 17 6.20 2.28 1.48
CA ARG A 17 5.50 1.09 1.01
C ARG A 17 5.09 0.22 2.20
N HIS A 18 3.95 -0.48 2.07
CA HIS A 18 3.54 -1.50 3.03
C HIS A 18 4.57 -2.63 3.15
N GLY A 19 4.64 -3.29 4.30
CA GLY A 19 5.45 -4.49 4.54
C GLY A 19 5.02 -5.67 3.65
N GLN A 20 5.82 -6.72 3.61
CA GLN A 20 5.55 -7.90 2.80
C GLN A 20 4.15 -8.45 3.10
N SER A 21 3.34 -8.66 2.06
CA SER A 21 2.05 -9.36 2.15
C SER A 21 2.19 -10.84 1.82
N VAL A 22 1.18 -11.65 2.22
CA VAL A 22 1.11 -13.08 1.89
C VAL A 22 1.11 -13.33 0.37
N TRP A 23 0.62 -12.38 -0.44
CA TRP A 23 0.66 -12.48 -1.89
C TRP A 23 1.99 -11.99 -2.49
N ASN A 24 2.71 -11.09 -1.80
CA ASN A 24 4.10 -10.78 -2.18
C ASN A 24 5.00 -12.01 -1.99
N GLU A 25 4.86 -12.73 -0.87
CA GLU A 25 5.59 -13.96 -0.61
C GLU A 25 5.34 -15.03 -1.68
N LYS A 26 4.08 -15.21 -2.08
CA LYS A 26 3.67 -16.13 -3.16
C LYS A 26 3.96 -15.61 -4.57
N ASN A 27 4.50 -14.39 -4.69
CA ASN A 27 4.80 -13.72 -5.96
C ASN A 27 3.59 -13.57 -6.90
N LEU A 28 2.41 -13.26 -6.35
CA LEU A 28 1.18 -13.07 -7.09
C LEU A 28 0.95 -11.59 -7.45
N PHE A 29 0.22 -11.34 -8.55
CA PHE A 29 -0.36 -10.03 -8.84
C PHE A 29 -1.44 -9.73 -7.82
N THR A 30 -1.28 -8.69 -6.99
CA THR A 30 -2.18 -8.41 -5.87
C THR A 30 -3.22 -7.35 -6.22
N GLY A 31 -2.77 -6.15 -6.57
CA GLY A 31 -3.68 -5.03 -6.86
C GLY A 31 -4.63 -4.73 -5.71
N TRP A 32 -5.93 -4.79 -5.98
CA TRP A 32 -6.98 -4.51 -5.00
C TRP A 32 -7.41 -5.70 -4.15
N GLU A 33 -6.86 -6.89 -4.40
CA GLU A 33 -7.05 -8.02 -3.48
C GLU A 33 -6.49 -7.68 -2.09
N ASP A 34 -7.30 -7.95 -1.06
CA ASP A 34 -7.04 -7.47 0.31
C ASP A 34 -6.15 -8.42 1.13
N ALA A 35 -5.02 -8.82 0.54
CA ALA A 35 -4.03 -9.68 1.18
C ALA A 35 -3.45 -9.06 2.46
N ASP A 36 -3.32 -9.87 3.50
CA ASP A 36 -2.75 -9.46 4.80
C ASP A 36 -1.20 -9.42 4.75
N LEU A 37 -0.60 -8.81 5.78
CA LEU A 37 0.84 -8.86 6.01
C LEU A 37 1.28 -10.27 6.47
N THR A 38 2.47 -10.66 6.06
CA THR A 38 3.20 -11.77 6.71
C THR A 38 3.81 -11.30 8.04
N GLU A 39 4.33 -12.23 8.85
CA GLU A 39 5.10 -11.85 10.04
C GLU A 39 6.36 -11.04 9.66
N ILE A 40 7.00 -11.36 8.54
CA ILE A 40 8.12 -10.58 8.00
C ILE A 40 7.65 -9.16 7.70
N GLY A 41 6.51 -8.99 7.02
CA GLY A 41 5.96 -7.67 6.72
C GLY A 41 5.62 -6.85 7.96
N ARG A 42 5.17 -7.48 9.04
CA ARG A 42 4.96 -6.82 10.33
C ARG A 42 6.28 -6.36 10.95
N LEU A 43 7.31 -7.19 10.89
CA LEU A 43 8.65 -6.83 11.36
C LEU A 43 9.27 -5.71 10.54
N GLU A 44 9.05 -5.70 9.22
CA GLU A 44 9.48 -4.60 8.34
C GLU A 44 8.81 -3.29 8.75
N ALA A 45 7.50 -3.29 9.00
CA ALA A 45 6.77 -2.13 9.47
C ALA A 45 7.29 -1.62 10.82
N ARG A 46 7.55 -2.52 11.77
CA ARG A 46 8.14 -2.19 13.07
C ARG A 46 9.50 -1.52 12.92
N LYS A 47 10.39 -2.12 12.13
CA LYS A 47 11.71 -1.54 11.86
C LYS A 47 11.62 -0.15 11.23
N ALA A 48 10.68 0.06 10.31
CA ALA A 48 10.45 1.37 9.69
C ALA A 48 10.01 2.41 10.73
N GLY A 49 9.08 2.08 11.62
CA GLY A 49 8.65 2.95 12.72
C GLY A 49 9.80 3.29 13.66
N GLN A 50 10.60 2.30 14.06
CA GLN A 50 11.77 2.51 14.91
C GLN A 50 12.81 3.41 14.26
N LEU A 51 13.05 3.26 12.96
CA LEU A 51 13.96 4.13 12.21
C LEU A 51 13.47 5.58 12.21
N LEU A 52 12.18 5.81 11.91
CA LEU A 52 11.58 7.14 11.93
C LEU A 52 11.66 7.77 13.35
N LYS A 53 11.45 6.98 14.40
CA LYS A 53 11.61 7.41 15.79
C LYS A 53 13.06 7.83 16.12
N GLN A 54 14.04 7.03 15.68
CA GLN A 54 15.46 7.36 15.84
C GLN A 54 15.84 8.65 15.11
N MET A 55 15.23 8.90 13.93
CA MET A 55 15.39 10.13 13.17
C MET A 55 14.65 11.32 13.79
N LYS A 56 13.91 11.12 14.89
CA LYS A 56 13.09 12.13 15.58
C LYS A 56 12.08 12.81 14.65
N MET A 57 11.54 12.03 13.70
CA MET A 57 10.52 12.53 12.78
C MET A 57 9.23 12.82 13.53
N GLN A 58 8.57 13.94 13.17
CA GLN A 58 7.27 14.34 13.67
C GLN A 58 6.28 14.37 12.52
N PHE A 59 5.04 13.96 12.77
CA PHE A 59 3.99 13.89 11.76
C PHE A 59 2.71 14.53 12.30
N ASP A 60 2.05 15.34 11.48
CA ASP A 60 0.78 16.00 11.83
C ASP A 60 -0.43 15.19 11.36
N ILE A 61 -0.27 14.41 10.28
CA ILE A 61 -1.32 13.61 9.64
C ILE A 61 -0.69 12.45 8.90
N ALA A 62 -1.41 11.35 8.83
CA ALA A 62 -1.06 10.21 8.00
C ALA A 62 -2.14 9.93 6.94
N HIS A 63 -1.71 9.48 5.78
CA HIS A 63 -2.57 9.02 4.70
C HIS A 63 -2.26 7.58 4.34
N CYS A 64 -3.26 6.76 4.07
CA CYS A 64 -3.05 5.40 3.57
C CYS A 64 -4.16 4.96 2.61
N SER A 65 -3.92 3.89 1.89
CA SER A 65 -4.94 3.25 1.07
C SER A 65 -5.99 2.53 1.92
N LEU A 66 -7.04 2.04 1.25
CA LEU A 66 -8.06 1.18 1.88
C LEU A 66 -7.60 -0.28 2.04
N LEU A 67 -6.41 -0.63 1.55
CA LEU A 67 -5.93 -2.01 1.56
C LEU A 67 -5.38 -2.38 2.94
N ARG A 68 -5.82 -3.53 3.46
CA ARG A 68 -5.48 -4.05 4.80
C ARG A 68 -3.98 -4.02 5.08
N ARG A 69 -3.14 -4.44 4.13
CA ARG A 69 -1.69 -4.45 4.28
C ARG A 69 -1.11 -3.05 4.52
N ALA A 70 -1.66 -2.03 3.86
CA ALA A 70 -1.21 -0.65 4.05
C ALA A 70 -1.69 -0.08 5.39
N ILE A 71 -2.96 -0.31 5.73
CA ILE A 71 -3.55 0.10 7.00
C ILE A 71 -2.77 -0.51 8.19
N LYS A 72 -2.53 -1.82 8.16
CA LYS A 72 -1.80 -2.50 9.23
C LYS A 72 -0.34 -2.06 9.32
N THR A 73 0.31 -1.79 8.18
CA THR A 73 1.66 -1.22 8.17
C THR A 73 1.67 0.13 8.86
N LEU A 74 0.74 1.02 8.50
CA LEU A 74 0.63 2.35 9.13
C LEU A 74 0.39 2.24 10.63
N TRP A 75 -0.53 1.39 11.07
CA TRP A 75 -0.81 1.22 12.51
C TRP A 75 0.41 0.78 13.29
N ILE A 76 1.18 -0.19 12.79
CA ILE A 76 2.42 -0.64 13.42
C ILE A 76 3.44 0.50 13.50
N VAL A 77 3.56 1.30 12.44
CA VAL A 77 4.49 2.44 12.41
C VAL A 77 4.07 3.53 13.41
N LEU A 78 2.77 3.86 13.48
CA LEU A 78 2.26 4.85 14.42
C LEU A 78 2.43 4.39 15.88
N GLU A 79 2.22 3.09 16.17
CA GLU A 79 2.49 2.48 17.48
C GLU A 79 3.95 2.67 17.90
N GLU A 80 4.91 2.37 17.02
CA GLU A 80 6.34 2.56 17.32
C GLU A 80 6.73 4.03 17.53
N LEU A 81 6.01 4.95 16.89
CA LEU A 81 6.22 6.38 17.02
C LEU A 81 5.48 7.01 18.21
N GLU A 82 4.56 6.26 18.85
CA GLU A 82 3.64 6.79 19.89
C GLU A 82 2.76 7.94 19.34
N LEU A 83 2.33 7.80 18.06
CA LEU A 83 1.55 8.78 17.31
C LEU A 83 0.18 8.27 16.86
N GLU A 84 -0.39 7.26 17.54
CA GLU A 84 -1.70 6.69 17.20
C GLU A 84 -2.84 7.72 17.27
N TRP A 85 -2.61 8.83 17.95
CA TRP A 85 -3.55 9.92 18.16
C TRP A 85 -3.66 10.90 16.99
N ILE A 86 -2.71 10.90 16.04
CA ILE A 86 -2.78 11.83 14.90
C ILE A 86 -3.91 11.45 13.94
N PRO A 87 -4.48 12.43 13.19
CA PRO A 87 -5.46 12.13 12.16
C PRO A 87 -4.94 11.16 11.11
N VAL A 88 -5.75 10.18 10.73
CA VAL A 88 -5.47 9.24 9.63
C VAL A 88 -6.56 9.35 8.58
N GLN A 89 -6.17 9.69 7.36
CA GLN A 89 -7.06 9.71 6.21
C GLN A 89 -6.82 8.49 5.33
N LYS A 90 -7.88 7.72 5.09
CA LYS A 90 -7.86 6.56 4.20
C LYS A 90 -8.54 6.93 2.89
N ASP A 91 -7.86 6.65 1.78
CA ASP A 91 -8.35 7.01 0.45
C ASP A 91 -8.01 5.91 -0.56
N TRP A 92 -8.99 5.51 -1.38
CA TRP A 92 -8.80 4.51 -2.41
C TRP A 92 -7.85 4.95 -3.53
N HIS A 93 -7.70 6.25 -3.77
CA HIS A 93 -6.72 6.77 -4.74
C HIS A 93 -5.27 6.39 -4.39
N LEU A 94 -5.02 6.02 -3.13
CA LEU A 94 -3.73 5.50 -2.69
C LEU A 94 -3.61 3.97 -2.82
N ASN A 95 -4.62 3.29 -3.32
CA ASN A 95 -4.54 1.86 -3.59
C ASN A 95 -3.45 1.56 -4.63
N GLU A 96 -2.89 0.35 -4.57
CA GLU A 96 -2.09 -0.19 -5.67
C GLU A 96 -2.92 -0.18 -6.95
N ARG A 97 -2.27 -0.09 -8.13
CA ARG A 97 -2.97 -0.24 -9.40
C ARG A 97 -3.82 -1.51 -9.42
N HIS A 98 -4.96 -1.42 -10.06
CA HIS A 98 -5.76 -2.62 -10.31
C HIS A 98 -5.11 -3.47 -11.41
N TYR A 99 -5.04 -4.77 -11.21
CA TYR A 99 -4.44 -5.68 -12.20
C TYR A 99 -5.47 -6.42 -13.07
N GLY A 100 -6.77 -6.19 -12.86
CA GLY A 100 -7.82 -6.86 -13.64
C GLY A 100 -7.67 -8.37 -13.59
N GLN A 101 -7.81 -9.03 -14.73
CA GLN A 101 -7.69 -10.50 -14.87
C GLN A 101 -6.30 -11.06 -14.50
N LEU A 102 -5.28 -10.22 -14.33
CA LEU A 102 -3.97 -10.68 -13.85
C LEU A 102 -3.97 -10.95 -12.33
N THR A 103 -4.97 -10.47 -11.60
CA THR A 103 -5.07 -10.64 -10.14
C THR A 103 -5.04 -12.12 -9.77
N GLY A 104 -4.17 -12.50 -8.83
CA GLY A 104 -3.98 -13.88 -8.40
C GLY A 104 -3.04 -14.72 -9.26
N LEU A 105 -2.66 -14.26 -10.45
CA LEU A 105 -1.70 -14.98 -11.29
C LEU A 105 -0.27 -14.83 -10.74
N ASN A 106 0.53 -15.91 -10.90
CA ASN A 106 1.93 -15.90 -10.50
C ASN A 106 2.79 -15.16 -11.52
N LYS A 107 3.58 -14.18 -11.02
CA LYS A 107 4.39 -13.31 -11.88
C LYS A 107 5.46 -14.08 -12.67
N ILE A 108 6.10 -15.10 -12.06
CA ILE A 108 7.12 -15.92 -12.73
C ILE A 108 6.49 -16.78 -13.84
N GLU A 109 5.32 -17.35 -13.59
CA GLU A 109 4.60 -18.12 -14.62
C GLU A 109 4.20 -17.23 -15.79
N MET A 110 3.73 -16.02 -15.50
CA MET A 110 3.40 -15.04 -16.54
C MET A 110 4.65 -14.60 -17.32
N GLU A 111 5.80 -14.43 -16.66
CA GLU A 111 7.06 -14.13 -17.34
C GLU A 111 7.51 -15.26 -18.25
N LYS A 112 7.34 -16.53 -17.84
CA LYS A 112 7.62 -17.71 -18.69
C LYS A 112 6.69 -17.77 -19.90
N LYS A 113 5.42 -17.41 -19.72
CA LYS A 113 4.38 -17.52 -20.77
C LYS A 113 4.42 -16.35 -21.77
N HIS A 114 4.66 -15.13 -21.30
CA HIS A 114 4.49 -13.89 -22.07
C HIS A 114 5.79 -13.10 -22.25
N GLY A 115 6.88 -13.56 -21.65
CA GLY A 115 8.17 -12.88 -21.64
C GLY A 115 8.29 -11.78 -20.57
N ALA A 116 9.49 -11.67 -19.99
CA ALA A 116 9.79 -10.68 -18.95
C ALA A 116 9.52 -9.23 -19.37
N PRO A 117 9.81 -8.77 -20.62
CA PRO A 117 9.48 -7.40 -21.05
C PRO A 117 7.99 -7.11 -21.01
N THR A 118 7.13 -8.05 -21.39
CA THR A 118 5.67 -7.92 -21.38
C THR A 118 5.17 -7.77 -19.94
N VAL A 119 5.59 -8.66 -19.05
CA VAL A 119 5.20 -8.61 -17.63
C VAL A 119 5.73 -7.33 -16.95
N LYS A 120 6.93 -6.89 -17.30
CA LYS A 120 7.46 -5.60 -16.84
C LYS A 120 6.56 -4.44 -17.28
N LYS A 121 6.06 -4.44 -18.52
CA LYS A 121 5.11 -3.45 -19.03
C LYS A 121 3.82 -3.47 -18.20
N TRP A 122 3.22 -4.64 -17.95
CA TRP A 122 2.01 -4.77 -17.11
C TRP A 122 2.19 -4.19 -15.70
N ARG A 123 3.38 -4.35 -15.13
CA ARG A 123 3.68 -3.92 -13.75
C ARG A 123 4.12 -2.47 -13.62
N LYS A 124 4.70 -1.88 -14.65
CA LYS A 124 5.43 -0.61 -14.56
C LYS A 124 4.98 0.45 -15.54
N SER A 125 4.30 0.11 -16.66
CA SER A 125 3.82 1.12 -17.59
C SER A 125 2.69 1.94 -16.99
N TYR A 126 2.71 3.24 -17.21
CA TYR A 126 1.63 4.14 -16.84
C TYR A 126 0.39 3.91 -17.72
N ASP A 127 0.59 3.66 -19.01
CA ASP A 127 -0.49 3.58 -20.00
C ASP A 127 -1.13 2.20 -20.14
N TYR A 128 -0.55 1.18 -19.48
CA TYR A 128 -1.13 -0.17 -19.57
C TYR A 128 -2.42 -0.26 -18.76
N LYS A 129 -3.50 -0.60 -19.47
CA LYS A 129 -4.80 -0.91 -18.87
C LYS A 129 -4.98 -2.43 -18.91
N PRO A 130 -5.07 -3.12 -17.77
CA PRO A 130 -5.38 -4.54 -17.75
C PRO A 130 -6.83 -4.77 -18.20
N GLU A 131 -7.11 -5.96 -18.71
CA GLU A 131 -8.48 -6.39 -18.94
C GLU A 131 -9.26 -6.40 -17.63
N LEU A 132 -10.54 -6.02 -17.69
CA LEU A 132 -11.38 -5.99 -16.50
C LEU A 132 -11.55 -7.40 -15.95
N ILE A 133 -11.62 -7.49 -14.63
CA ILE A 133 -12.01 -8.71 -13.93
C ILE A 133 -13.53 -8.81 -14.00
N ASP A 134 -14.07 -9.97 -14.34
CA ASP A 134 -15.50 -10.22 -14.33
C ASP A 134 -15.99 -10.83 -13.00
N GLU A 135 -17.29 -10.81 -12.79
CA GLU A 135 -17.91 -11.27 -11.53
C GLU A 135 -17.71 -12.76 -11.25
N SER A 136 -17.39 -13.54 -12.27
CA SER A 136 -17.14 -14.99 -12.13
C SER A 136 -15.79 -15.30 -11.48
N ILE A 137 -14.88 -14.31 -11.44
CA ILE A 137 -13.54 -14.48 -10.88
C ILE A 137 -13.57 -14.28 -9.36
N THR A 138 -12.95 -15.20 -8.63
CA THR A 138 -12.92 -15.22 -7.15
C THR A 138 -12.43 -13.91 -6.52
N TYR A 139 -11.62 -13.14 -7.23
CA TYR A 139 -11.04 -11.88 -6.73
C TYR A 139 -11.78 -10.63 -7.22
N TRP A 140 -12.99 -10.80 -7.77
CA TRP A 140 -13.86 -9.67 -8.08
C TRP A 140 -14.35 -9.00 -6.80
N ASN A 141 -14.14 -7.70 -6.68
CA ASN A 141 -14.42 -6.94 -5.47
C ASN A 141 -15.47 -5.84 -5.66
N GLY A 142 -16.28 -5.94 -6.70
CA GLY A 142 -17.35 -4.97 -7.00
C GLY A 142 -18.44 -4.87 -5.94
N LEU A 143 -18.58 -5.87 -5.05
CA LEU A 143 -19.52 -5.84 -3.91
C LEU A 143 -18.85 -5.40 -2.59
N ASP A 144 -17.58 -5.01 -2.63
CA ASP A 144 -16.87 -4.58 -1.41
C ASP A 144 -17.37 -3.19 -0.98
N GLN A 145 -17.93 -3.12 0.24
CA GLN A 145 -18.49 -1.88 0.80
C GLN A 145 -17.50 -0.71 0.84
N ARG A 146 -16.20 -0.99 0.86
CA ARG A 146 -15.16 0.06 0.83
C ARG A 146 -15.17 0.87 -0.45
N TYR A 147 -15.78 0.34 -1.50
CA TYR A 147 -15.83 0.90 -2.84
C TYR A 147 -17.25 1.14 -3.36
N ALA A 148 -18.24 1.03 -2.48
CA ALA A 148 -19.66 1.14 -2.86
C ALA A 148 -20.03 2.50 -3.49
N ASP A 149 -19.30 3.55 -3.13
CA ASP A 149 -19.53 4.91 -3.63
C ASP A 149 -18.66 5.27 -4.86
N LEU A 150 -17.95 4.29 -5.43
CA LEU A 150 -17.21 4.51 -6.67
C LEU A 150 -18.13 4.28 -7.86
N GLU A 151 -18.47 5.36 -8.53
CA GLU A 151 -19.16 5.35 -9.83
C GLU A 151 -18.17 5.09 -11.01
#